data_60b6f307704098d7760c32368c1aeff2
#
_entry.id   60b6f307704098d7760c32368c1aeff2
#
_cell.length_a   1.000
_cell.length_b   1.000
_cell.length_c   1.000
_cell.angle_alpha   90.00
_cell.angle_beta   90.00
_cell.angle_gamma   90.00
#
_symmetry.space_group_name_H-M   'P 1'
#
loop_
_entity.id
_entity.type
_entity.pdbx_description
1 polymer ?
#
loop_
_entity_poly.entity_id
_entity_poly.type
_entity_poly.pdbx_seq_one_letter_code
_entity_poly.pdbx_strand_id
1 'polypeptide(L)'
;ATDITELETLVREYGFDPVVNDIERENWFLTYMLPMLAVLAVGVFLFMMMNAQQAGGGNGKMMNFGKSRAKMSMGDKSVTFAQVAGLKEEKEELEEIVDFLKEPGKYTGVGARIPKGVLLEGPPGTGKTLLAKAVAGEAGVPFFSISGSDFVEMFVGVGASRVRDLFEEAKHNAPSVSYTHLRAHETSLHL
;
A
#
# COMPACT_ATOMS: atom_id res chain seq x y z
N ALA A 1 -38.57 60.04 -20.42
CA ALA A 1 -37.48 60.02 -21.39
C ALA A 1 -37.52 61.45 -22.01
N THR A 2 -36.72 62.39 -21.47
CA THR A 2 -36.51 63.67 -22.02
C THR A 2 -35.76 63.54 -23.31
N ASP A 3 -36.35 63.96 -24.38
CA ASP A 3 -35.87 63.76 -25.73
C ASP A 3 -34.51 64.39 -25.91
N ILE A 4 -33.47 63.69 -26.15
CA ILE A 4 -32.08 64.14 -26.32
C ILE A 4 -32.00 65.14 -27.47
N THR A 5 -32.91 65.00 -28.45
CA THR A 5 -33.07 65.89 -29.59
C THR A 5 -33.53 67.27 -29.20
N GLU A 6 -34.37 67.40 -28.17
CA GLU A 6 -34.84 68.73 -27.68
C GLU A 6 -33.72 69.47 -26.93
N LEU A 7 -32.87 68.76 -26.20
CA LEU A 7 -31.66 69.26 -25.56
C LEU A 7 -30.60 69.68 -26.57
N GLU A 8 -30.38 68.93 -27.65
CA GLU A 8 -29.45 69.27 -28.71
C GLU A 8 -29.88 70.57 -29.47
N THR A 9 -31.17 70.83 -29.66
CA THR A 9 -31.69 72.05 -30.31
C THR A 9 -31.51 73.25 -29.43
N LEU A 10 -31.77 73.17 -28.13
CA LEU A 10 -31.56 74.20 -27.14
C LEU A 10 -30.08 74.61 -26.99
N VAL A 11 -29.19 73.63 -26.97
CA VAL A 11 -27.72 73.78 -26.90
C VAL A 11 -27.20 74.55 -28.11
N ARG A 12 -27.72 74.28 -29.33
CA ARG A 12 -27.37 75.01 -30.54
C ARG A 12 -27.87 76.44 -30.57
N GLU A 13 -29.05 76.69 -30.02
CA GLU A 13 -29.68 78.03 -29.99
C GLU A 13 -28.96 78.96 -29.01
N TYR A 14 -28.43 78.45 -27.92
CA TYR A 14 -27.74 79.26 -26.88
C TYR A 14 -26.20 79.22 -26.98
N GLY A 15 -25.61 78.55 -27.97
CA GLY A 15 -24.18 78.61 -28.27
C GLY A 15 -23.29 77.99 -27.15
N PHE A 16 -23.82 77.08 -26.37
CA PHE A 16 -23.04 76.37 -25.39
C PHE A 16 -22.41 75.14 -26.05
N ASP A 17 -21.06 74.95 -25.90
CA ASP A 17 -20.38 73.72 -26.25
C ASP A 17 -20.59 72.70 -25.12
N PRO A 18 -21.38 71.66 -25.33
CA PRO A 18 -21.55 70.64 -24.30
C PRO A 18 -20.24 69.87 -24.17
N VAL A 19 -19.53 70.03 -23.07
CA VAL A 19 -18.44 69.17 -22.68
C VAL A 19 -19.10 67.85 -22.27
N VAL A 20 -19.21 66.91 -23.22
CA VAL A 20 -19.61 65.50 -22.94
C VAL A 20 -18.44 64.86 -22.22
N ASN A 21 -18.49 64.83 -20.90
CA ASN A 21 -17.61 63.93 -20.15
C ASN A 21 -18.07 62.53 -20.50
N ASP A 22 -17.26 61.83 -21.28
CA ASP A 22 -17.37 60.37 -21.45
C ASP A 22 -17.25 59.73 -20.07
N ILE A 23 -18.36 59.25 -19.52
CA ILE A 23 -18.33 58.44 -18.32
C ILE A 23 -17.69 57.14 -18.75
N GLU A 24 -16.39 56.99 -18.43
CA GLU A 24 -15.71 55.71 -18.59
C GLU A 24 -16.62 54.67 -17.95
N ARG A 25 -17.19 53.81 -18.79
CA ARG A 25 -17.89 52.61 -18.27
C ARG A 25 -16.84 51.74 -17.60
N GLU A 26 -16.66 52.01 -16.30
CA GLU A 26 -15.91 51.06 -15.48
C GLU A 26 -16.49 49.67 -15.76
N ASN A 27 -15.68 48.82 -16.31
CA ASN A 27 -16.06 47.41 -16.50
C ASN A 27 -16.22 46.81 -15.10
N TRP A 28 -17.42 46.96 -14.51
CA TRP A 28 -17.76 46.45 -13.19
C TRP A 28 -17.34 44.98 -13.01
N PHE A 29 -17.31 44.25 -14.10
CA PHE A 29 -16.85 42.87 -14.17
C PHE A 29 -15.35 42.76 -13.83
N LEU A 30 -14.50 43.59 -14.40
CA LEU A 30 -13.05 43.59 -14.11
C LEU A 30 -12.77 44.13 -12.71
N THR A 31 -13.52 45.15 -12.26
CA THR A 31 -13.27 45.81 -10.98
C THR A 31 -13.74 44.96 -9.79
N TYR A 32 -14.85 44.24 -9.89
CA TYR A 32 -15.43 43.49 -8.78
C TYR A 32 -15.32 41.95 -8.93
N MET A 33 -15.50 41.43 -10.14
CA MET A 33 -15.46 39.97 -10.37
C MET A 33 -14.05 39.41 -10.35
N LEU A 34 -13.07 40.12 -10.94
CA LEU A 34 -11.69 39.64 -11.00
C LEU A 34 -11.06 39.46 -9.61
N PRO A 35 -11.13 40.46 -8.69
CA PRO A 35 -10.58 40.29 -7.35
C PRO A 35 -11.33 39.21 -6.54
N MET A 36 -12.66 39.08 -6.71
CA MET A 36 -13.43 38.04 -6.05
C MET A 36 -13.01 36.63 -6.53
N LEU A 37 -12.79 36.47 -7.84
CA LEU A 37 -12.30 35.21 -8.44
C LEU A 37 -10.88 34.90 -7.97
N ALA A 38 -10.01 35.89 -7.82
CA ALA A 38 -8.66 35.71 -7.31
C ALA A 38 -8.66 35.22 -5.84
N VAL A 39 -9.50 35.85 -4.99
CA VAL A 39 -9.64 35.38 -3.58
C VAL A 39 -10.17 33.95 -3.49
N LEU A 40 -11.14 33.62 -4.34
CA LEU A 40 -11.70 32.27 -4.40
C LEU A 40 -10.64 31.25 -4.88
N ALA A 41 -9.85 31.59 -5.90
CA ALA A 41 -8.77 30.76 -6.40
C ALA A 41 -7.68 30.52 -5.35
N VAL A 42 -7.30 31.58 -4.61
CA VAL A 42 -6.35 31.46 -3.48
C VAL A 42 -6.93 30.59 -2.36
N GLY A 43 -8.21 30.77 -2.03
CA GLY A 43 -8.90 29.94 -1.04
C GLY A 43 -8.91 28.46 -1.41
N VAL A 44 -9.25 28.13 -2.66
CA VAL A 44 -9.23 26.76 -3.19
C VAL A 44 -7.81 26.21 -3.20
N PHE A 45 -6.82 27.03 -3.59
CA PHE A 45 -5.42 26.61 -3.58
C PHE A 45 -4.92 26.30 -2.17
N LEU A 46 -5.22 27.16 -1.19
CA LEU A 46 -4.87 26.92 0.22
C LEU A 46 -5.60 25.69 0.78
N PHE A 47 -6.88 25.51 0.44
CA PHE A 47 -7.63 24.33 0.83
C PHE A 47 -7.04 23.06 0.23
N MET A 48 -6.63 23.10 -1.05
CA MET A 48 -5.97 21.98 -1.71
C MET A 48 -4.60 21.68 -1.09
N MET A 49 -3.84 22.71 -0.73
CA MET A 49 -2.54 22.57 -0.07
C MET A 49 -2.68 22.02 1.36
N MET A 50 -3.67 22.46 2.13
CA MET A 50 -3.99 21.89 3.44
C MET A 50 -4.44 20.42 3.33
N ASN A 51 -5.29 20.11 2.34
CA ASN A 51 -5.73 18.75 2.11
C ASN A 51 -4.60 17.85 1.59
N ALA A 52 -3.67 18.39 0.79
CA ALA A 52 -2.49 17.64 0.35
C ALA A 52 -1.54 17.30 1.50
N GLN A 53 -1.41 18.19 2.50
CA GLN A 53 -0.65 17.90 3.72
C GLN A 53 -1.36 16.87 4.62
N GLN A 54 -2.69 16.86 4.66
CA GLN A 54 -3.46 15.84 5.40
C GLN A 54 -3.48 14.49 4.68
N ALA A 55 -3.45 14.46 3.37
CA ALA A 55 -3.35 13.22 2.59
C ALA A 55 -1.98 12.51 2.77
N GLY A 56 -0.94 13.25 3.13
CA GLY A 56 0.41 12.70 3.35
C GLY A 56 0.73 12.24 4.78
N GLY A 57 -0.03 12.60 5.79
CA GLY A 57 0.46 12.51 7.16
C GLY A 57 -0.36 11.74 8.21
N GLY A 58 -1.64 11.56 8.07
CA GLY A 58 -2.45 11.07 9.18
C GLY A 58 -3.28 9.80 8.93
N ASN A 59 -4.00 9.76 7.83
CA ASN A 59 -4.97 8.67 7.61
C ASN A 59 -4.34 7.44 6.93
N GLY A 60 -3.27 7.61 6.16
CA GLY A 60 -2.55 6.48 5.55
C GLY A 60 -1.82 5.61 6.56
N LYS A 61 -1.37 6.17 7.68
CA LYS A 61 -0.72 5.39 8.75
C LYS A 61 -1.71 4.57 9.56
N MET A 62 -2.92 5.06 9.81
CA MET A 62 -3.95 4.29 10.52
C MET A 62 -4.50 3.13 9.68
N MET A 63 -4.67 3.30 8.37
CA MET A 63 -5.10 2.21 7.48
C MET A 63 -4.02 1.15 7.24
N ASN A 64 -2.74 1.48 7.42
CA ASN A 64 -1.65 0.53 7.27
C ASN A 64 -1.31 -0.26 8.55
N PHE A 65 -1.94 0.02 9.68
CA PHE A 65 -1.75 -0.76 10.91
C PHE A 65 -2.24 -2.21 10.78
N GLY A 66 -3.19 -2.48 9.89
CA GLY A 66 -3.70 -3.83 9.61
C GLY A 66 -2.94 -4.61 8.54
N LYS A 67 -2.14 -3.93 7.70
CA LYS A 67 -1.40 -4.65 6.65
C LYS A 67 -0.30 -5.51 7.25
N SER A 68 -0.30 -6.77 6.86
CA SER A 68 0.73 -7.72 7.24
C SER A 68 2.12 -7.18 6.92
N ARG A 69 3.00 -7.16 7.93
CA ARG A 69 4.43 -6.97 7.75
C ARG A 69 5.12 -8.30 7.39
N ALA A 70 4.40 -9.23 6.76
CA ALA A 70 5.01 -10.42 6.23
C ALA A 70 6.18 -9.99 5.34
N LYS A 71 7.38 -10.36 5.73
CA LYS A 71 8.56 -10.13 4.91
C LYS A 71 8.47 -11.09 3.74
N MET A 72 7.95 -10.60 2.62
CA MET A 72 8.12 -11.28 1.35
C MET A 72 9.61 -11.23 1.03
N SER A 73 10.31 -12.33 1.20
CA SER A 73 11.59 -12.55 0.56
C SER A 73 11.23 -13.17 -0.80
N MET A 74 11.24 -12.37 -1.86
CA MET A 74 11.29 -12.95 -3.22
C MET A 74 12.50 -13.85 -3.23
N GLY A 75 12.22 -15.15 -3.24
CA GLY A 75 13.14 -16.25 -3.03
C GLY A 75 14.58 -15.78 -3.12
N ASP A 76 15.20 -15.63 -1.98
CA ASP A 76 16.64 -15.43 -1.95
C ASP A 76 17.20 -16.71 -2.59
N LYS A 77 17.31 -16.68 -3.93
CA LYS A 77 17.83 -17.81 -4.74
C LYS A 77 19.21 -18.24 -4.27
N SER A 78 19.73 -17.49 -3.29
CA SER A 78 21.00 -17.77 -2.64
C SER A 78 20.91 -18.89 -1.59
N VAL A 79 19.73 -19.19 -1.03
CA VAL A 79 19.59 -20.20 0.03
C VAL A 79 19.00 -21.48 -0.56
N THR A 80 19.85 -22.47 -0.76
CA THR A 80 19.50 -23.81 -1.26
C THR A 80 19.91 -24.87 -0.27
N PHE A 81 19.58 -26.15 -0.53
CA PHE A 81 20.04 -27.27 0.30
C PHE A 81 21.55 -27.39 0.41
N ALA A 82 22.30 -26.86 -0.53
CA ALA A 82 23.77 -26.84 -0.48
C ALA A 82 24.31 -26.01 0.71
N GLN A 83 23.56 -25.02 1.18
CA GLN A 83 23.98 -24.16 2.30
C GLN A 83 23.51 -24.70 3.66
N VAL A 84 22.67 -25.72 3.67
CA VAL A 84 22.23 -26.40 4.89
C VAL A 84 23.20 -27.51 5.19
N ALA A 85 23.98 -27.40 6.26
CA ALA A 85 24.90 -28.45 6.69
C ALA A 85 24.14 -29.59 7.38
N GLY A 86 24.52 -30.84 7.10
CA GLY A 86 23.86 -32.02 7.68
C GLY A 86 22.43 -32.21 7.20
N LEU A 87 21.57 -32.79 8.04
CA LEU A 87 20.14 -32.98 7.82
C LEU A 87 19.83 -33.74 6.51
N LYS A 88 20.54 -34.85 6.27
CA LYS A 88 20.40 -35.62 5.01
C LYS A 88 19.00 -36.23 4.88
N GLU A 89 18.53 -36.87 5.94
CA GLU A 89 17.23 -37.52 5.96
C GLU A 89 16.10 -36.50 5.80
N GLU A 90 16.16 -35.39 6.53
CA GLU A 90 15.16 -34.31 6.44
C GLU A 90 15.15 -33.64 5.06
N LYS A 91 16.31 -33.55 4.41
CA LYS A 91 16.39 -33.00 3.03
C LYS A 91 15.75 -33.95 2.03
N GLU A 92 16.00 -35.26 2.13
CA GLU A 92 15.40 -36.26 1.26
C GLU A 92 13.87 -36.26 1.38
N GLU A 93 13.32 -36.14 2.60
CA GLU A 93 11.88 -36.02 2.81
C GLU A 93 11.30 -34.71 2.20
N LEU A 94 12.07 -33.62 2.24
CA LEU A 94 11.65 -32.34 1.70
C LEU A 94 11.85 -32.22 0.18
N GLU A 95 12.65 -33.04 -0.46
CA GLU A 95 12.84 -33.09 -1.91
C GLU A 95 11.53 -33.36 -2.66
N GLU A 96 10.67 -34.24 -2.12
CA GLU A 96 9.34 -34.46 -2.71
C GLU A 96 8.47 -33.20 -2.71
N ILE A 97 8.56 -32.42 -1.65
CA ILE A 97 7.83 -31.12 -1.55
C ILE A 97 8.42 -30.09 -2.51
N VAL A 98 9.74 -30.06 -2.65
CA VAL A 98 10.42 -29.20 -3.62
C VAL A 98 9.98 -29.55 -5.04
N ASP A 99 9.93 -30.81 -5.40
CA ASP A 99 9.49 -31.25 -6.71
C ASP A 99 8.02 -30.90 -6.98
N PHE A 100 7.16 -31.03 -5.97
CA PHE A 100 5.78 -30.59 -6.07
C PHE A 100 5.68 -29.08 -6.31
N LEU A 101 6.46 -28.29 -5.59
CA LEU A 101 6.45 -26.83 -5.73
C LEU A 101 6.97 -26.39 -7.11
N LYS A 102 7.92 -27.13 -7.70
CA LYS A 102 8.43 -26.89 -9.04
C LYS A 102 7.39 -27.23 -10.12
N GLU A 103 6.75 -28.40 -9.99
CA GLU A 103 5.84 -28.95 -11.00
C GLU A 103 4.53 -29.48 -10.39
N PRO A 104 3.66 -28.61 -9.84
CA PRO A 104 2.43 -29.06 -9.17
C PRO A 104 1.47 -29.81 -10.11
N GLY A 105 1.50 -29.51 -11.41
CA GLY A 105 0.66 -30.16 -12.41
C GLY A 105 0.92 -31.67 -12.56
N LYS A 106 2.16 -32.11 -12.37
CA LYS A 106 2.56 -33.53 -12.45
C LYS A 106 1.87 -34.38 -11.39
N TYR A 107 1.71 -33.84 -10.21
CA TYR A 107 1.13 -34.55 -9.06
C TYR A 107 -0.41 -34.46 -9.05
N THR A 108 -0.96 -33.30 -9.38
CA THR A 108 -2.42 -33.14 -9.45
C THR A 108 -3.06 -33.95 -10.58
N GLY A 109 -2.34 -34.11 -11.70
CA GLY A 109 -2.80 -34.93 -12.84
C GLY A 109 -3.00 -36.39 -12.53
N VAL A 110 -2.24 -36.95 -11.59
CA VAL A 110 -2.35 -38.36 -11.14
C VAL A 110 -3.19 -38.51 -9.87
N GLY A 111 -3.79 -37.46 -9.36
CA GLY A 111 -4.61 -37.48 -8.15
C GLY A 111 -3.81 -37.68 -6.85
N ALA A 112 -2.51 -37.44 -6.86
CA ALA A 112 -1.66 -37.52 -5.67
C ALA A 112 -2.07 -36.45 -4.63
N ARG A 113 -2.14 -36.87 -3.37
CA ARG A 113 -2.38 -35.97 -2.24
C ARG A 113 -1.05 -35.60 -1.61
N ILE A 114 -0.62 -34.38 -1.84
CA ILE A 114 0.59 -33.85 -1.22
C ILE A 114 0.24 -33.12 0.06
N PRO A 115 1.04 -33.22 1.12
CA PRO A 115 0.82 -32.52 2.36
C PRO A 115 0.87 -30.99 2.13
N LYS A 116 -0.16 -30.28 2.58
CA LYS A 116 -0.25 -28.82 2.45
C LYS A 116 0.55 -28.07 3.52
N GLY A 117 1.10 -28.79 4.48
CA GLY A 117 1.87 -28.22 5.57
C GLY A 117 2.84 -29.25 6.15
N VAL A 118 3.98 -28.74 6.60
CA VAL A 118 5.04 -29.51 7.26
C VAL A 118 5.35 -28.87 8.59
N LEU A 119 5.50 -29.67 9.61
CA LEU A 119 5.95 -29.23 10.93
C LEU A 119 7.45 -29.48 11.07
N LEU A 120 8.23 -28.43 11.28
CA LEU A 120 9.65 -28.54 11.60
C LEU A 120 9.83 -28.46 13.12
N GLU A 121 10.15 -29.57 13.75
CA GLU A 121 10.38 -29.63 15.19
C GLU A 121 11.88 -29.79 15.50
N GLY A 122 12.32 -29.29 16.63
CA GLY A 122 13.70 -29.43 17.10
C GLY A 122 14.13 -28.27 18.00
N PRO A 123 15.27 -28.38 18.69
CA PRO A 123 15.81 -27.37 19.57
C PRO A 123 16.05 -26.02 18.88
N PRO A 124 16.14 -24.92 19.63
CA PRO A 124 16.51 -23.63 19.07
C PRO A 124 17.92 -23.69 18.44
N GLY A 125 18.13 -22.93 17.36
CA GLY A 125 19.43 -22.87 16.67
C GLY A 125 19.74 -24.03 15.71
N THR A 126 18.88 -25.04 15.57
CA THR A 126 19.11 -26.19 14.67
C THR A 126 18.94 -25.89 13.18
N GLY A 127 18.59 -24.66 12.82
CA GLY A 127 18.48 -24.25 11.41
C GLY A 127 17.11 -24.47 10.77
N LYS A 128 16.03 -24.71 11.52
CA LYS A 128 14.67 -24.90 10.99
C LYS A 128 14.24 -23.85 9.98
N THR A 129 14.44 -22.59 10.32
CA THR A 129 14.12 -21.46 9.42
C THR A 129 15.00 -21.45 8.16
N LEU A 130 16.27 -21.84 8.28
CA LEU A 130 17.19 -21.94 7.15
C LEU A 130 16.75 -23.07 6.21
N LEU A 131 16.34 -24.21 6.76
CA LEU A 131 15.84 -25.34 6.02
C LEU A 131 14.55 -24.98 5.26
N ALA A 132 13.60 -24.28 5.91
CA ALA A 132 12.38 -23.80 5.24
C ALA A 132 12.67 -22.80 4.10
N LYS A 133 13.65 -21.92 4.28
CA LYS A 133 14.12 -21.02 3.21
C LYS A 133 14.79 -21.78 2.08
N ALA A 134 15.56 -22.81 2.41
CA ALA A 134 16.21 -23.65 1.41
C ALA A 134 15.22 -24.40 0.53
N VAL A 135 14.12 -24.90 1.10
CA VAL A 135 13.01 -25.50 0.32
C VAL A 135 12.44 -24.50 -0.68
N ALA A 136 12.16 -23.27 -0.27
CA ALA A 136 11.63 -22.25 -1.17
C ALA A 136 12.66 -21.85 -2.25
N GLY A 137 13.92 -21.69 -1.86
CA GLY A 137 15.02 -21.36 -2.78
C GLY A 137 15.31 -22.46 -3.79
N GLU A 138 15.30 -23.73 -3.34
CA GLU A 138 15.48 -24.89 -4.21
C GLU A 138 14.32 -25.05 -5.21
N ALA A 139 13.09 -24.77 -4.76
CA ALA A 139 11.90 -24.75 -5.61
C ALA A 139 11.80 -23.50 -6.50
N GLY A 140 12.54 -22.44 -6.19
CA GLY A 140 12.45 -21.15 -6.91
C GLY A 140 11.15 -20.38 -6.68
N VAL A 141 10.47 -20.63 -5.56
CA VAL A 141 9.18 -20.02 -5.21
C VAL A 141 9.32 -18.95 -4.12
N PRO A 142 8.38 -18.00 -4.03
CA PRO A 142 8.38 -16.98 -2.97
C PRO A 142 8.29 -17.58 -1.57
N PHE A 143 9.03 -16.97 -0.63
CA PHE A 143 9.02 -17.34 0.78
C PHE A 143 8.41 -16.21 1.62
N PHE A 144 7.36 -16.53 2.34
CA PHE A 144 6.69 -15.63 3.27
C PHE A 144 6.97 -16.04 4.70
N SER A 145 7.45 -15.12 5.52
CA SER A 145 7.73 -15.39 6.93
C SER A 145 7.01 -14.42 7.84
N ILE A 146 6.37 -14.96 8.85
CA ILE A 146 5.73 -14.18 9.91
C ILE A 146 6.13 -14.74 11.27
N SER A 147 6.42 -13.86 12.22
CA SER A 147 6.76 -14.24 13.58
C SER A 147 5.51 -14.35 14.45
N GLY A 148 5.51 -15.29 15.39
CA GLY A 148 4.45 -15.40 16.39
C GLY A 148 4.27 -14.12 17.22
N SER A 149 5.33 -13.34 17.43
CA SER A 149 5.26 -12.02 18.07
C SER A 149 4.45 -11.00 17.26
N ASP A 150 4.36 -11.17 15.95
CA ASP A 150 3.57 -10.27 15.10
C ASP A 150 2.06 -10.49 15.26
N PHE A 151 1.66 -11.61 15.89
CA PHE A 151 0.27 -11.91 16.23
C PHE A 151 -0.14 -11.43 17.62
N VAL A 152 0.83 -11.22 18.51
CA VAL A 152 0.59 -10.75 19.89
C VAL A 152 0.61 -9.22 19.87
N GLU A 153 -0.50 -8.61 19.50
CA GLU A 153 -0.63 -7.17 19.54
C GLU A 153 -1.68 -6.70 20.53
N MET A 154 -1.51 -5.48 21.02
CA MET A 154 -2.38 -4.85 22.02
C MET A 154 -3.82 -4.62 21.54
N PHE A 155 -4.12 -4.80 20.24
CA PHE A 155 -5.44 -4.55 19.69
C PHE A 155 -6.13 -5.84 19.26
N VAL A 156 -7.33 -6.05 19.80
CA VAL A 156 -8.18 -7.19 19.45
C VAL A 156 -8.51 -7.15 17.94
N GLY A 157 -8.26 -8.26 17.25
CA GLY A 157 -8.61 -8.43 15.84
C GLY A 157 -7.49 -8.11 14.82
N VAL A 158 -6.44 -7.41 15.19
CA VAL A 158 -5.34 -7.06 14.25
C VAL A 158 -4.52 -8.31 13.90
N GLY A 159 -4.29 -9.22 14.84
CA GLY A 159 -3.59 -10.48 14.58
C GLY A 159 -4.29 -11.34 13.53
N ALA A 160 -5.61 -11.47 13.61
CA ALA A 160 -6.39 -12.26 12.65
C ALA A 160 -6.38 -11.66 11.23
N SER A 161 -6.41 -10.33 11.09
CA SER A 161 -6.31 -9.69 9.78
C SER A 161 -4.94 -9.93 9.13
N ARG A 162 -3.87 -9.86 9.91
CA ARG A 162 -2.50 -10.12 9.42
C ARG A 162 -2.30 -11.55 8.91
N VAL A 163 -2.89 -12.52 9.60
CA VAL A 163 -2.87 -13.91 9.11
C VAL A 163 -3.60 -14.02 7.77
N ARG A 164 -4.76 -13.41 7.67
CA ARG A 164 -5.55 -13.43 6.43
C ARG A 164 -4.80 -12.78 5.28
N ASP A 165 -4.23 -11.58 5.51
CA ASP A 165 -3.45 -10.85 4.52
C ASP A 165 -2.23 -11.67 4.06
N LEU A 166 -1.53 -12.36 4.99
CA LEU A 166 -0.42 -13.24 4.64
C LEU A 166 -0.85 -14.36 3.69
N PHE A 167 -1.96 -15.04 4.00
CA PHE A 167 -2.45 -16.12 3.15
C PHE A 167 -3.01 -15.62 1.82
N GLU A 168 -3.61 -14.45 1.78
CA GLU A 168 -4.04 -13.80 0.53
C GLU A 168 -2.83 -13.48 -0.36
N GLU A 169 -1.78 -12.89 0.21
CA GLU A 169 -0.55 -12.58 -0.50
C GLU A 169 0.16 -13.86 -1.00
N ALA A 170 0.26 -14.86 -0.14
CA ALA A 170 0.84 -16.15 -0.52
C ALA A 170 0.04 -16.86 -1.62
N LYS A 171 -1.29 -16.75 -1.61
CA LYS A 171 -2.19 -17.29 -2.61
C LYS A 171 -2.07 -16.58 -3.95
N HIS A 172 -1.90 -15.24 -3.93
CA HIS A 172 -1.64 -14.45 -5.14
C HIS A 172 -0.33 -14.83 -5.82
N ASN A 173 0.66 -15.26 -5.05
CA ASN A 173 1.98 -15.65 -5.52
C ASN A 173 2.18 -17.18 -5.52
N ALA A 174 1.12 -17.94 -5.65
CA ALA A 174 1.20 -19.40 -5.68
C ALA A 174 1.89 -19.92 -6.97
N PRO A 175 2.73 -20.98 -6.90
CA PRO A 175 3.13 -21.70 -5.69
C PRO A 175 4.09 -20.90 -4.80
N SER A 176 3.92 -20.99 -3.49
CA SER A 176 4.72 -20.24 -2.51
C SER A 176 4.86 -21.03 -1.20
N VAL A 177 5.89 -20.70 -0.41
CA VAL A 177 6.10 -21.26 0.94
C VAL A 177 5.75 -20.21 1.98
N SER A 178 4.81 -20.52 2.87
CA SER A 178 4.48 -19.70 4.03
C SER A 178 5.03 -20.36 5.30
N TYR A 179 5.89 -19.64 6.03
CA TYR A 179 6.52 -20.10 7.25
C TYR A 179 6.06 -19.28 8.45
N THR A 180 5.49 -19.95 9.44
CA THR A 180 5.10 -19.33 10.72
C THR A 180 6.05 -19.78 11.81
N HIS A 181 6.78 -18.83 12.41
CA HIS A 181 7.65 -19.10 13.54
C HIS A 181 6.91 -18.72 14.82
N LEU A 182 6.40 -19.71 15.52
CA LEU A 182 5.94 -19.56 16.87
C LEU A 182 7.19 -19.55 17.77
N ARG A 183 7.58 -18.39 18.27
CA ARG A 183 8.51 -18.36 19.40
C ARG A 183 7.80 -19.07 20.57
N ALA A 184 8.17 -20.31 20.80
CA ALA A 184 7.95 -20.86 22.11
C ALA A 184 8.62 -19.90 23.10
N HIS A 185 7.89 -19.50 24.12
CA HIS A 185 8.49 -18.83 25.28
C HIS A 185 9.47 -19.85 25.83
N GLU A 186 10.72 -19.70 25.45
CA GLU A 186 11.80 -20.46 26.09
C GLU A 186 11.86 -19.85 27.49
N THR A 187 11.06 -20.42 28.39
CA THR A 187 11.33 -20.30 29.80
C THR A 187 12.67 -20.97 29.99
N SER A 188 13.74 -20.18 29.93
CA SER A 188 15.01 -20.56 30.49
C SER A 188 14.74 -20.77 31.99
N LEU A 189 14.46 -22.01 32.38
CA LEU A 189 14.63 -22.45 33.72
C LEU A 189 16.13 -22.36 33.99
N HIS A 190 16.53 -21.24 34.58
CA HIS A 190 17.78 -21.15 35.27
C HIS A 190 17.64 -22.08 36.51
N LEU A 191 18.17 -23.27 36.37
CA LEU A 191 18.60 -24.08 37.50
C LEU A 191 19.97 -23.57 37.95
#